data_b0f76f19ebdc5384eb0ee431c760bb11
#
_entry.id   b0f76f19ebdc5384eb0ee431c760bb11
#
_cell.length_a   1.000
_cell.length_b   1.000
_cell.length_c   1.000
_cell.angle_alpha   90.00
_cell.angle_beta   90.00
_cell.angle_gamma   90.00
#
_symmetry.space_group_name_H-M   'P 1'
#
loop_
_entity.id
_entity.type
_entity.pdbx_description
1 polymer ?
#
loop_
_entity_poly.entity_id
_entity_poly.type
_entity_poly.pdbx_seq_one_letter_code
_entity_poly.pdbx_strand_id
1 'polypeptide(L)'
;RATPAGAFGSCRYKLKSFEENQQEYERLMAVFRAHNIRYFLYNGGGDSQDTANKVSQLSQAMNFPISCIGIPKTVDNDVFPVSQTLGAWTAAEQGAIFFENVANENTTSTRQLIIHEVMGRHCGWLTAQTARDYRARLAHRRFLPELLVSKDRWDVDAIFVPEQSMDLDAEVERLKKVMDEKDGVNIFLSEGAGQDAIVKEMEASGQEVPRDAFGHVRLDEINPGQWFAKQFSKKLKAEKTLVQKSGYFARSAQANDRDLELSLIHI
;
A
#
# COMPACT_ATOMS: atom_id res chain seq x y z
N ARG A 1 -9.93 27.30 2.49
CA ARG A 1 -9.51 26.37 3.58
C ARG A 1 -10.54 25.27 3.88
N ALA A 2 -11.79 25.44 3.46
CA ALA A 2 -12.85 24.45 3.67
C ALA A 2 -12.99 23.41 2.54
N THR A 3 -12.22 23.54 1.46
CA THR A 3 -12.25 22.58 0.35
C THR A 3 -11.42 21.35 0.74
N PRO A 4 -12.04 20.16 0.84
CA PRO A 4 -11.30 18.94 1.14
C PRO A 4 -10.42 18.56 -0.04
N ALA A 5 -9.23 18.05 0.23
CA ALA A 5 -8.22 17.55 -0.69
C ALA A 5 -7.90 18.47 -1.90
N GLY A 6 -6.68 18.63 -2.28
CA GLY A 6 -6.28 19.36 -3.47
C GLY A 6 -6.79 20.82 -3.56
N ALA A 7 -6.99 21.52 -2.42
CA ALA A 7 -7.49 22.90 -2.38
C ALA A 7 -6.69 23.87 -3.26
N PHE A 8 -5.44 23.59 -3.51
CA PHE A 8 -4.55 24.36 -4.38
C PHE A 8 -4.39 23.75 -5.79
N GLY A 9 -5.19 22.74 -6.10
CA GLY A 9 -5.09 21.97 -7.33
C GLY A 9 -4.14 20.78 -7.19
N SER A 10 -4.37 19.77 -8.02
CA SER A 10 -3.51 18.61 -8.13
C SER A 10 -3.54 18.07 -9.55
N CYS A 11 -2.46 17.44 -9.98
CA CYS A 11 -2.41 16.73 -11.26
C CYS A 11 -1.56 15.48 -11.14
N ARG A 12 -1.75 14.54 -12.07
CA ARG A 12 -0.85 13.42 -12.30
C ARG A 12 0.01 13.75 -13.51
N TYR A 13 1.25 14.12 -13.22
CA TYR A 13 2.23 14.44 -14.25
C TYR A 13 3.61 13.97 -13.83
N LYS A 14 4.28 13.21 -14.71
CA LYS A 14 5.65 12.75 -14.46
C LYS A 14 6.61 13.59 -15.29
N LEU A 15 7.45 14.35 -14.60
CA LEU A 15 8.54 15.08 -15.24
C LEU A 15 9.59 14.06 -15.68
N LYS A 16 9.83 13.97 -16.98
CA LYS A 16 10.84 13.09 -17.57
C LYS A 16 12.25 13.53 -17.13
N SER A 17 13.29 12.82 -17.55
CA SER A 17 14.65 13.31 -17.33
C SER A 17 14.94 14.56 -18.17
N PHE A 18 15.94 15.34 -17.77
CA PHE A 18 16.33 16.54 -18.52
C PHE A 18 16.76 16.21 -19.94
N GLU A 19 17.47 15.10 -20.11
CA GLU A 19 17.95 14.61 -21.42
C GLU A 19 16.82 14.23 -22.36
N GLU A 20 15.70 13.73 -21.80
CA GLU A 20 14.54 13.31 -22.61
C GLU A 20 13.65 14.49 -23.02
N ASN A 21 13.58 15.55 -22.22
CA ASN A 21 12.67 16.66 -22.48
C ASN A 21 13.19 18.01 -21.95
N GLN A 22 14.30 18.48 -22.50
CA GLN A 22 14.91 19.76 -22.12
C GLN A 22 13.96 20.94 -22.24
N GLN A 23 13.14 20.97 -23.30
CA GLN A 23 12.22 22.10 -23.55
C GLN A 23 11.20 22.30 -22.42
N GLU A 24 10.73 21.23 -21.80
CA GLU A 24 9.81 21.29 -20.67
C GLU A 24 10.44 21.95 -19.46
N TYR A 25 11.67 21.61 -19.16
CA TYR A 25 12.45 22.21 -18.07
C TYR A 25 12.76 23.68 -18.30
N GLU A 26 13.14 24.04 -19.52
CA GLU A 26 13.37 25.46 -19.91
C GLU A 26 12.08 26.26 -19.74
N ARG A 27 10.93 25.70 -20.16
CA ARG A 27 9.63 26.33 -19.96
C ARG A 27 9.27 26.50 -18.49
N LEU A 28 9.48 25.47 -17.68
CA LEU A 28 9.25 25.53 -16.23
C LEU A 28 10.07 26.65 -15.58
N MET A 29 11.36 26.71 -15.89
CA MET A 29 12.24 27.73 -15.34
C MET A 29 11.91 29.14 -15.84
N ALA A 30 11.46 29.28 -17.09
CA ALA A 30 10.97 30.55 -17.60
C ALA A 30 9.76 31.07 -16.83
N VAL A 31 8.80 30.17 -16.50
CA VAL A 31 7.64 30.49 -15.66
C VAL A 31 8.07 30.90 -14.26
N PHE A 32 8.98 30.16 -13.63
CA PHE A 32 9.46 30.49 -12.28
C PHE A 32 10.17 31.84 -12.24
N ARG A 33 10.97 32.19 -13.26
CA ARG A 33 11.60 33.50 -13.39
C ARG A 33 10.60 34.63 -13.59
N ALA A 34 9.60 34.42 -14.49
CA ALA A 34 8.60 35.44 -14.80
C ALA A 34 7.76 35.80 -13.58
N HIS A 35 7.49 34.83 -12.70
CA HIS A 35 6.74 35.04 -11.47
C HIS A 35 7.60 35.23 -10.22
N ASN A 36 8.93 35.34 -10.37
CA ASN A 36 9.90 35.47 -9.28
C ASN A 36 9.71 34.40 -8.17
N ILE A 37 9.42 33.13 -8.56
CA ILE A 37 9.26 32.03 -7.63
C ILE A 37 10.65 31.61 -7.13
N ARG A 38 10.83 31.64 -5.82
CA ARG A 38 12.08 31.28 -5.13
C ARG A 38 11.95 30.11 -4.18
N TYR A 39 10.73 29.76 -3.85
CA TYR A 39 10.40 28.64 -2.97
C TYR A 39 9.39 27.74 -3.69
N PHE A 40 9.71 26.46 -3.79
CA PHE A 40 8.88 25.46 -4.45
C PHE A 40 8.62 24.32 -3.47
N LEU A 41 7.40 24.28 -2.95
CA LEU A 41 6.92 23.23 -2.05
C LEU A 41 6.11 22.21 -2.85
N TYR A 42 6.57 20.96 -2.87
CA TYR A 42 5.93 19.91 -3.68
C TYR A 42 5.46 18.76 -2.81
N ASN A 43 4.14 18.70 -2.61
CA ASN A 43 3.50 17.68 -1.79
C ASN A 43 3.10 16.47 -2.63
N GLY A 44 3.49 15.27 -2.21
CA GLY A 44 3.10 14.03 -2.90
C GLY A 44 3.91 12.81 -2.52
N GLY A 45 3.73 11.73 -3.27
CA GLY A 45 4.43 10.46 -3.09
C GLY A 45 5.87 10.47 -3.61
N GLY A 46 6.47 9.29 -3.80
CA GLY A 46 7.86 9.12 -4.22
C GLY A 46 8.19 9.86 -5.53
N ASP A 47 7.35 9.73 -6.57
CA ASP A 47 7.54 10.46 -7.84
C ASP A 47 7.53 11.99 -7.67
N SER A 48 6.76 12.51 -6.70
CA SER A 48 6.74 13.94 -6.41
C SER A 48 8.03 14.40 -5.74
N GLN A 49 8.61 13.57 -4.88
CA GLN A 49 9.91 13.84 -4.26
C GLN A 49 11.02 13.86 -5.31
N ASP A 50 11.00 12.90 -6.25
CA ASP A 50 11.92 12.86 -7.40
C ASP A 50 11.78 14.14 -8.26
N THR A 51 10.55 14.56 -8.53
CA THR A 51 10.29 15.83 -9.26
C THR A 51 10.87 17.05 -8.53
N ALA A 52 10.67 17.17 -7.23
CA ALA A 52 11.24 18.27 -6.43
C ALA A 52 12.77 18.26 -6.49
N ASN A 53 13.39 17.09 -6.42
CA ASN A 53 14.84 16.94 -6.57
C ASN A 53 15.34 17.38 -7.97
N LYS A 54 14.68 16.92 -9.05
CA LYS A 54 15.01 17.31 -10.44
C LYS A 54 14.91 18.83 -10.63
N VAL A 55 13.85 19.45 -10.12
CA VAL A 55 13.69 20.91 -10.20
C VAL A 55 14.79 21.63 -9.43
N SER A 56 15.18 21.14 -8.26
CA SER A 56 16.29 21.70 -7.48
C SER A 56 17.62 21.67 -8.25
N GLN A 57 17.98 20.51 -8.78
CA GLN A 57 19.21 20.31 -9.56
C GLN A 57 19.23 21.22 -10.80
N LEU A 58 18.14 21.29 -11.54
CA LEU A 58 18.02 22.13 -12.71
C LEU A 58 18.15 23.62 -12.36
N SER A 59 17.51 24.06 -11.28
CA SER A 59 17.54 25.47 -10.86
C SER A 59 18.97 25.95 -10.58
N GLN A 60 19.78 25.05 -10.01
CA GLN A 60 21.22 25.32 -9.80
C GLN A 60 22.00 25.37 -11.12
N ALA A 61 21.80 24.39 -12.01
CA ALA A 61 22.45 24.30 -13.30
C ALA A 61 22.15 25.52 -14.20
N MET A 62 20.92 26.06 -14.11
CA MET A 62 20.49 27.23 -14.86
C MET A 62 20.77 28.58 -14.15
N ASN A 63 21.55 28.56 -13.08
CA ASN A 63 21.94 29.75 -12.29
C ASN A 63 20.72 30.59 -11.83
N PHE A 64 19.63 29.90 -11.44
CA PHE A 64 18.45 30.52 -10.86
C PHE A 64 18.03 29.70 -9.64
N PRO A 65 18.74 29.85 -8.50
CA PRO A 65 18.51 28.98 -7.35
C PRO A 65 17.11 29.16 -6.77
N ILE A 66 16.43 28.02 -6.61
CA ILE A 66 15.12 27.88 -5.99
C ILE A 66 15.25 26.91 -4.80
N SER A 67 14.71 27.29 -3.66
CA SER A 67 14.59 26.37 -2.53
C SER A 67 13.44 25.40 -2.81
N CYS A 68 13.79 24.15 -3.17
CA CYS A 68 12.82 23.10 -3.42
C CYS A 68 12.71 22.22 -2.19
N ILE A 69 11.48 22.05 -1.68
CA ILE A 69 11.19 21.22 -0.51
C ILE A 69 10.10 20.22 -0.89
N GLY A 70 10.43 18.95 -0.82
CA GLY A 70 9.45 17.86 -0.95
C GLY A 70 8.74 17.63 0.39
N ILE A 71 7.42 17.49 0.33
CA ILE A 71 6.57 17.16 1.49
C ILE A 71 5.98 15.77 1.21
N PRO A 72 6.56 14.70 1.80
CA PRO A 72 6.12 13.34 1.50
C PRO A 72 4.73 13.04 2.03
N LYS A 73 3.85 12.56 1.13
CA LYS A 73 2.50 12.09 1.43
C LYS A 73 2.26 10.78 0.68
N THR A 74 2.29 9.68 1.40
CA THR A 74 1.92 8.35 0.90
C THR A 74 1.46 7.47 2.06
N VAL A 75 0.44 6.65 1.83
CA VAL A 75 0.02 5.66 2.82
C VAL A 75 0.97 4.47 2.89
N ASP A 76 1.77 4.26 1.86
CA ASP A 76 2.71 3.13 1.76
C ASP A 76 3.92 3.27 2.70
N ASN A 77 4.19 4.49 3.19
CA ASN A 77 5.31 4.83 4.05
C ASN A 77 6.67 4.43 3.45
N ASP A 78 6.83 4.63 2.14
CA ASP A 78 7.94 4.13 1.31
C ASP A 78 8.96 5.20 0.90
N VAL A 79 8.99 6.35 1.56
CA VAL A 79 9.91 7.47 1.24
C VAL A 79 11.10 7.49 2.18
N PHE A 80 12.24 6.96 1.74
CA PHE A 80 13.48 7.00 2.52
C PHE A 80 14.11 8.42 2.50
N PRO A 81 14.66 8.95 3.61
CA PRO A 81 14.80 8.33 4.95
C PRO A 81 13.69 8.73 5.93
N VAL A 82 12.53 9.10 5.45
CA VAL A 82 11.40 9.55 6.27
C VAL A 82 10.82 8.35 7.04
N SER A 83 10.76 8.44 8.36
CA SER A 83 10.25 7.37 9.21
C SER A 83 8.72 7.27 9.21
N GLN A 84 8.05 8.39 8.93
CA GLN A 84 6.59 8.48 8.90
C GLN A 84 6.12 9.44 7.82
N THR A 85 5.31 8.96 6.89
CA THR A 85 4.64 9.75 5.87
C THR A 85 3.18 10.01 6.26
N LEU A 86 2.64 11.16 5.83
CA LEU A 86 1.26 11.56 6.13
C LEU A 86 0.25 10.54 5.59
N GLY A 87 -0.64 10.07 6.46
CA GLY A 87 -1.73 9.15 6.16
C GLY A 87 -1.40 7.68 6.43
N ALA A 88 -0.13 7.31 6.64
CA ALA A 88 0.28 5.92 6.83
C ALA A 88 -0.32 5.29 8.09
N TRP A 89 -0.30 5.99 9.22
CA TRP A 89 -0.87 5.49 10.47
C TRP A 89 -2.39 5.41 10.45
N THR A 90 -3.05 6.40 9.86
CA THR A 90 -4.50 6.37 9.64
C THR A 90 -4.89 5.17 8.78
N ALA A 91 -4.17 4.93 7.69
CA ALA A 91 -4.46 3.82 6.79
C ALA A 91 -4.27 2.46 7.47
N ALA A 92 -3.23 2.30 8.30
CA ALA A 92 -3.00 1.07 9.06
C ALA A 92 -4.13 0.80 10.06
N GLU A 93 -4.52 1.80 10.85
CA GLU A 93 -5.62 1.71 11.80
C GLU A 93 -6.95 1.37 11.13
N GLN A 94 -7.28 2.06 10.05
CA GLN A 94 -8.52 1.82 9.31
C GLN A 94 -8.53 0.46 8.61
N GLY A 95 -7.39 0.02 8.10
CA GLY A 95 -7.23 -1.35 7.58
C GLY A 95 -7.48 -2.42 8.65
N ALA A 96 -7.01 -2.18 9.88
CA ALA A 96 -7.25 -3.07 11.02
C ALA A 96 -8.73 -3.09 11.43
N ILE A 97 -9.40 -1.94 11.48
CA ILE A 97 -10.85 -1.83 11.74
C ILE A 97 -11.64 -2.56 10.65
N PHE A 98 -11.29 -2.35 9.40
CA PHE A 98 -11.92 -3.02 8.27
C PHE A 98 -11.81 -4.53 8.40
N PHE A 99 -10.62 -5.05 8.67
CA PHE A 99 -10.42 -6.48 8.81
C PHE A 99 -11.10 -7.07 10.05
N GLU A 100 -11.20 -6.32 11.15
CA GLU A 100 -11.95 -6.74 12.33
C GLU A 100 -13.41 -7.08 12.01
N ASN A 101 -14.02 -6.33 11.09
CA ASN A 101 -15.37 -6.62 10.61
C ASN A 101 -15.38 -7.83 9.65
N VAL A 102 -14.42 -7.89 8.73
CA VAL A 102 -14.29 -9.00 7.76
C VAL A 102 -14.03 -10.33 8.45
N ALA A 103 -13.22 -10.34 9.51
CA ALA A 103 -12.87 -11.56 10.25
C ALA A 103 -14.07 -12.27 10.86
N ASN A 104 -15.21 -11.59 11.05
CA ASN A 104 -16.45 -12.22 11.52
C ASN A 104 -17.02 -13.23 10.50
N GLU A 105 -16.64 -13.13 9.24
CA GLU A 105 -16.95 -14.14 8.21
C GLU A 105 -16.40 -15.52 8.55
N ASN A 106 -15.36 -15.61 9.41
CA ASN A 106 -14.84 -16.89 9.91
C ASN A 106 -15.88 -17.77 10.62
N THR A 107 -17.02 -17.20 11.00
CA THR A 107 -18.12 -17.96 11.62
C THR A 107 -19.15 -18.48 10.62
N THR A 108 -19.06 -18.12 9.34
CA THR A 108 -20.12 -18.39 8.35
C THR A 108 -19.93 -19.69 7.57
N SER A 109 -18.73 -20.25 7.58
CA SER A 109 -18.45 -21.56 6.95
C SER A 109 -17.26 -22.24 7.62
N THR A 110 -17.11 -23.53 7.33
CA THR A 110 -15.91 -24.29 7.63
C THR A 110 -14.82 -24.00 6.60
N ARG A 111 -13.57 -24.30 6.92
CA ARG A 111 -12.39 -24.19 6.04
C ARG A 111 -12.35 -22.89 5.24
N GLN A 112 -12.38 -21.78 5.98
CA GLN A 112 -12.43 -20.46 5.37
C GLN A 112 -11.04 -19.87 5.12
N LEU A 113 -10.79 -19.41 3.91
CA LEU A 113 -9.61 -18.63 3.56
C LEU A 113 -10.00 -17.17 3.37
N ILE A 114 -9.41 -16.27 4.16
CA ILE A 114 -9.57 -14.83 4.00
C ILE A 114 -8.22 -14.21 3.63
N ILE A 115 -8.19 -13.50 2.52
CA ILE A 115 -7.03 -12.72 2.09
C ILE A 115 -7.40 -11.24 2.17
N HIS A 116 -6.74 -10.51 3.06
CA HIS A 116 -6.86 -9.06 3.16
C HIS A 116 -5.72 -8.40 2.40
N GLU A 117 -6.02 -7.89 1.21
CA GLU A 117 -5.06 -7.14 0.40
C GLU A 117 -4.99 -5.70 0.88
N VAL A 118 -3.79 -5.27 1.22
CA VAL A 118 -3.44 -3.95 1.74
C VAL A 118 -2.55 -3.25 0.72
N MET A 119 -2.65 -1.94 0.60
CA MET A 119 -1.78 -1.14 -0.25
C MET A 119 -0.31 -1.26 0.16
N GLY A 120 0.58 -0.96 -0.76
CA GLY A 120 2.03 -1.06 -0.58
C GLY A 120 2.67 -1.83 -1.71
N ARG A 121 3.00 -1.10 -2.80
CA ARG A 121 3.58 -1.69 -4.01
C ARG A 121 4.98 -2.22 -3.78
N HIS A 122 5.83 -1.43 -3.13
CA HIS A 122 7.25 -1.70 -2.93
C HIS A 122 7.65 -1.75 -1.46
N CYS A 123 6.69 -1.51 -0.55
CA CYS A 123 6.91 -1.48 0.89
C CYS A 123 5.78 -2.20 1.62
N GLY A 124 6.13 -3.20 2.41
CA GLY A 124 5.20 -3.98 3.22
C GLY A 124 4.87 -3.35 4.57
N TRP A 125 5.39 -2.16 4.87
CA TRP A 125 5.20 -1.52 6.17
C TRP A 125 3.71 -1.40 6.54
N LEU A 126 2.89 -0.89 5.60
CA LEU A 126 1.47 -0.69 5.85
C LEU A 126 0.75 -2.01 6.17
N THR A 127 1.07 -3.07 5.44
CA THR A 127 0.51 -4.41 5.66
C THR A 127 0.90 -4.96 7.04
N ALA A 128 2.18 -4.86 7.39
CA ALA A 128 2.69 -5.31 8.69
C ALA A 128 2.10 -4.51 9.85
N GLN A 129 1.99 -3.19 9.70
CA GLN A 129 1.40 -2.33 10.72
C GLN A 129 -0.11 -2.59 10.88
N THR A 130 -0.83 -2.76 9.76
CA THR A 130 -2.26 -3.12 9.78
C THR A 130 -2.48 -4.44 10.53
N ALA A 131 -1.66 -5.44 10.27
CA ALA A 131 -1.74 -6.73 10.97
C ALA A 131 -1.41 -6.61 12.47
N ARG A 132 -0.43 -5.78 12.82
CA ARG A 132 -0.07 -5.48 14.21
C ARG A 132 -1.22 -4.79 14.94
N ASP A 133 -1.82 -3.77 14.34
CA ASP A 133 -2.92 -3.01 14.93
C ASP A 133 -4.16 -3.91 15.07
N TYR A 134 -4.44 -4.76 14.08
CA TYR A 134 -5.50 -5.75 14.17
C TYR A 134 -5.27 -6.73 15.34
N ARG A 135 -4.06 -7.28 15.51
CA ARG A 135 -3.75 -8.17 16.63
C ARG A 135 -3.89 -7.47 17.98
N ALA A 136 -3.50 -6.19 18.08
CA ALA A 136 -3.72 -5.39 19.28
C ALA A 136 -5.22 -5.26 19.62
N ARG A 137 -6.06 -4.99 18.63
CA ARG A 137 -7.53 -4.96 18.76
C ARG A 137 -8.09 -6.32 19.15
N LEU A 138 -7.66 -7.38 18.47
CA LEU A 138 -8.08 -8.76 18.76
C LEU A 138 -7.73 -9.18 20.20
N ALA A 139 -6.62 -8.69 20.76
CA ALA A 139 -6.22 -8.98 22.14
C ALA A 139 -7.26 -8.53 23.16
N HIS A 140 -7.98 -7.45 22.89
CA HIS A 140 -9.03 -6.90 23.76
C HIS A 140 -10.41 -7.52 23.55
N ARG A 141 -10.61 -8.33 22.49
CA ARG A 141 -11.89 -9.02 22.26
C ARG A 141 -12.07 -10.17 23.23
N ARG A 142 -13.29 -10.32 23.73
CA ARG A 142 -13.69 -11.45 24.57
C ARG A 142 -14.24 -12.56 23.69
N PHE A 143 -13.77 -13.76 23.92
CA PHE A 143 -14.26 -14.99 23.33
C PHE A 143 -14.85 -15.87 24.44
N LEU A 144 -15.82 -16.71 24.08
CA LEU A 144 -16.47 -17.64 24.99
C LEU A 144 -16.03 -19.06 24.62
N PRO A 145 -14.97 -19.60 25.21
CA PRO A 145 -14.47 -20.95 24.90
C PRO A 145 -15.53 -22.04 25.06
N GLU A 146 -16.50 -21.82 25.95
CA GLU A 146 -17.62 -22.72 26.20
C GLU A 146 -18.52 -22.91 24.97
N LEU A 147 -18.50 -21.96 24.04
CA LEU A 147 -19.21 -22.04 22.75
C LEU A 147 -18.35 -22.62 21.64
N LEU A 148 -17.18 -23.15 21.96
CA LEU A 148 -16.20 -23.68 20.99
C LEU A 148 -15.72 -22.63 19.97
N VAL A 149 -15.79 -21.36 20.35
CA VAL A 149 -15.31 -20.25 19.53
C VAL A 149 -13.92 -19.83 20.03
N SER A 150 -12.90 -20.26 19.32
CA SER A 150 -11.52 -19.96 19.67
C SER A 150 -11.05 -18.65 19.03
N LYS A 151 -10.35 -17.82 19.80
CA LYS A 151 -9.69 -16.60 19.32
C LYS A 151 -8.72 -16.87 18.18
N ASP A 152 -8.08 -18.02 18.16
CA ASP A 152 -7.04 -18.40 17.21
C ASP A 152 -7.55 -18.38 15.77
N ARG A 153 -8.85 -18.65 15.58
CA ARG A 153 -9.48 -18.62 14.26
C ARG A 153 -9.55 -17.21 13.67
N TRP A 154 -9.49 -16.17 14.51
CA TRP A 154 -9.46 -14.76 14.09
C TRP A 154 -8.06 -14.22 13.92
N ASP A 155 -7.02 -14.90 14.40
CA ASP A 155 -5.65 -14.40 14.32
C ASP A 155 -5.10 -14.45 12.89
N VAL A 156 -4.06 -13.67 12.66
CA VAL A 156 -3.34 -13.56 11.38
C VAL A 156 -2.37 -14.73 11.25
N ASP A 157 -2.50 -15.50 10.17
CA ASP A 157 -1.68 -16.70 9.94
C ASP A 157 -0.47 -16.46 9.05
N ALA A 158 -0.60 -15.49 8.14
CA ALA A 158 0.49 -15.10 7.27
C ALA A 158 0.45 -13.61 6.95
N ILE A 159 1.63 -13.03 6.75
CA ILE A 159 1.82 -11.68 6.25
C ILE A 159 2.80 -11.77 5.09
N PHE A 160 2.35 -11.44 3.88
CA PHE A 160 3.19 -11.43 2.68
C PHE A 160 3.48 -10.00 2.25
N VAL A 161 4.76 -9.70 2.13
CA VAL A 161 5.28 -8.36 1.82
C VAL A 161 6.21 -8.40 0.60
N PRO A 162 6.33 -7.30 -0.16
CA PRO A 162 7.13 -7.29 -1.39
C PRO A 162 8.62 -7.47 -1.15
N GLU A 163 9.13 -7.11 0.04
CA GLU A 163 10.55 -7.20 0.39
C GLU A 163 11.03 -8.63 0.67
N GLN A 164 10.11 -9.56 0.84
CA GLN A 164 10.45 -10.94 1.16
C GLN A 164 10.11 -11.87 -0.01
N SER A 165 11.09 -12.65 -0.41
CA SER A 165 10.85 -13.78 -1.31
C SER A 165 10.05 -14.86 -0.55
N MET A 166 9.08 -15.45 -1.21
CA MET A 166 8.22 -16.47 -0.64
C MET A 166 8.41 -17.80 -1.38
N ASP A 167 8.65 -18.85 -0.62
CA ASP A 167 8.48 -20.22 -1.11
C ASP A 167 6.99 -20.60 -1.00
N LEU A 168 6.31 -20.56 -2.13
CA LEU A 168 4.87 -20.80 -2.20
C LEU A 168 4.48 -22.19 -1.75
N ASP A 169 5.28 -23.22 -2.06
CA ASP A 169 4.96 -24.60 -1.71
C ASP A 169 5.17 -24.86 -0.22
N ALA A 170 6.23 -24.31 0.37
CA ALA A 170 6.45 -24.35 1.82
C ALA A 170 5.32 -23.65 2.59
N GLU A 171 4.87 -22.47 2.12
CA GLU A 171 3.76 -21.74 2.72
C GLU A 171 2.42 -22.49 2.59
N VAL A 172 2.17 -23.14 1.47
CA VAL A 172 0.99 -24.00 1.29
C VAL A 172 0.99 -25.13 2.33
N GLU A 173 2.09 -25.84 2.51
CA GLU A 173 2.16 -26.93 3.49
C GLU A 173 1.97 -26.43 4.92
N ARG A 174 2.53 -25.26 5.25
CA ARG A 174 2.35 -24.63 6.56
C ARG A 174 0.90 -24.23 6.81
N LEU A 175 0.31 -23.49 5.86
CA LEU A 175 -1.06 -22.98 5.98
C LEU A 175 -2.12 -24.08 5.91
N LYS A 176 -1.82 -25.20 5.24
CA LYS A 176 -2.68 -26.38 5.25
C LYS A 176 -2.80 -26.99 6.64
N LYS A 177 -1.70 -27.06 7.40
CA LYS A 177 -1.75 -27.51 8.80
C LYS A 177 -2.61 -26.57 9.64
N VAL A 178 -2.43 -25.25 9.47
CA VAL A 178 -3.25 -24.24 10.16
C VAL A 178 -4.74 -24.41 9.82
N MET A 179 -5.08 -24.62 8.54
CA MET A 179 -6.44 -24.85 8.10
C MET A 179 -7.03 -26.13 8.74
N ASP A 180 -6.25 -27.20 8.84
CA ASP A 180 -6.69 -28.46 9.43
C ASP A 180 -6.85 -28.37 10.97
N GLU A 181 -6.09 -27.50 11.65
CA GLU A 181 -6.14 -27.32 13.09
C GLU A 181 -7.27 -26.40 13.55
N LYS A 182 -7.50 -25.27 12.87
CA LYS A 182 -8.45 -24.24 13.32
C LYS A 182 -9.56 -23.89 12.34
N ASP A 183 -9.63 -24.60 11.22
CA ASP A 183 -10.73 -24.50 10.25
C ASP A 183 -10.83 -23.10 9.58
N GLY A 184 -9.73 -22.36 9.55
CA GLY A 184 -9.63 -21.04 8.96
C GLY A 184 -8.20 -20.58 8.78
N VAL A 185 -7.97 -19.74 7.75
CA VAL A 185 -6.69 -19.10 7.46
C VAL A 185 -6.92 -17.64 7.09
N ASN A 186 -6.26 -16.73 7.80
CA ASN A 186 -6.30 -15.30 7.55
C ASN A 186 -4.92 -14.80 7.08
N ILE A 187 -4.87 -14.27 5.87
CA ILE A 187 -3.65 -13.77 5.23
C ILE A 187 -3.76 -12.25 5.07
N PHE A 188 -2.73 -11.53 5.52
CA PHE A 188 -2.51 -10.15 5.16
C PHE A 188 -1.52 -10.09 4.00
N LEU A 189 -1.92 -9.48 2.91
CA LEU A 189 -1.17 -9.46 1.66
C LEU A 189 -0.91 -8.01 1.24
N SER A 190 0.36 -7.63 1.10
CA SER A 190 0.69 -6.39 0.40
C SER A 190 0.41 -6.53 -1.08
N GLU A 191 -0.19 -5.53 -1.70
CA GLU A 191 -0.53 -5.57 -3.13
C GLU A 191 0.68 -5.81 -4.06
N GLY A 192 1.89 -5.51 -3.59
CA GLY A 192 3.14 -5.74 -4.33
C GLY A 192 3.77 -7.11 -4.06
N ALA A 193 3.26 -7.88 -3.10
CA ALA A 193 3.83 -9.19 -2.78
C ALA A 193 3.63 -10.17 -3.94
N GLY A 194 4.67 -10.94 -4.27
CA GLY A 194 4.63 -11.94 -5.34
C GLY A 194 4.53 -11.36 -6.76
N GLN A 195 4.66 -10.05 -6.95
CA GLN A 195 4.54 -9.40 -8.26
C GLN A 195 5.42 -10.07 -9.32
N ASP A 196 6.68 -10.40 -9.00
CA ASP A 196 7.60 -11.04 -9.94
C ASP A 196 7.13 -12.43 -10.38
N ALA A 197 6.53 -13.20 -9.47
CA ALA A 197 5.99 -14.51 -9.79
C ALA A 197 4.77 -14.40 -10.70
N ILE A 198 3.89 -13.45 -10.44
CA ILE A 198 2.69 -13.17 -11.26
C ILE A 198 3.12 -12.74 -12.66
N VAL A 199 4.05 -11.80 -12.77
CA VAL A 199 4.57 -11.31 -14.06
C VAL A 199 5.19 -12.45 -14.87
N LYS A 200 6.03 -13.28 -14.25
CA LYS A 200 6.63 -14.45 -14.91
C LYS A 200 5.59 -15.45 -15.40
N GLU A 201 4.53 -15.70 -14.63
CA GLU A 201 3.43 -16.59 -15.04
C GLU A 201 2.66 -16.01 -16.22
N MET A 202 2.37 -14.70 -16.22
CA MET A 202 1.73 -14.01 -17.33
C MET A 202 2.56 -14.09 -18.61
N GLU A 203 3.84 -13.74 -18.53
CA GLU A 203 4.79 -13.81 -19.66
C GLU A 203 4.92 -15.24 -20.22
N ALA A 204 5.02 -16.23 -19.33
CA ALA A 204 5.09 -17.65 -19.73
C ALA A 204 3.81 -18.13 -20.43
N SER A 205 2.66 -17.55 -20.08
CA SER A 205 1.37 -17.84 -20.73
C SER A 205 1.09 -16.99 -21.99
N GLY A 206 2.03 -16.11 -22.38
CA GLY A 206 1.89 -15.21 -23.52
C GLY A 206 0.91 -14.05 -23.31
N GLN A 207 0.60 -13.73 -22.06
CA GLN A 207 -0.24 -12.58 -21.70
C GLN A 207 0.60 -11.32 -21.61
N GLU A 208 0.05 -10.20 -22.07
CA GLU A 208 0.68 -8.90 -21.93
C GLU A 208 0.58 -8.42 -20.48
N VAL A 209 1.69 -7.93 -19.92
CA VAL A 209 1.73 -7.37 -18.56
C VAL A 209 1.26 -5.92 -18.62
N PRO A 210 0.11 -5.59 -18.02
CA PRO A 210 -0.42 -4.24 -18.07
C PRO A 210 0.45 -3.27 -17.24
N ARG A 211 0.77 -2.11 -17.86
CA ARG A 211 1.58 -1.06 -17.23
C ARG A 211 0.87 0.29 -17.29
N ASP A 212 1.10 1.11 -16.28
CA ASP A 212 0.62 2.48 -16.25
C ASP A 212 1.50 3.41 -17.13
N ALA A 213 1.09 4.67 -17.27
CA ALA A 213 1.82 5.67 -18.02
C ALA A 213 3.24 5.96 -17.48
N PHE A 214 3.55 5.47 -16.29
CA PHE A 214 4.84 5.60 -15.62
C PHE A 214 5.71 4.34 -15.75
N GLY A 215 5.18 3.28 -16.40
CA GLY A 215 5.87 2.01 -16.60
C GLY A 215 5.71 1.01 -15.44
N HIS A 216 4.99 1.35 -14.39
CA HIS A 216 4.72 0.42 -13.29
C HIS A 216 3.66 -0.61 -13.69
N VAL A 217 3.81 -1.84 -13.19
CA VAL A 217 2.79 -2.88 -13.36
C VAL A 217 1.48 -2.42 -12.71
N ARG A 218 0.38 -2.58 -13.44
CA ARG A 218 -0.95 -2.24 -12.93
C ARG A 218 -1.47 -3.35 -12.03
N LEU A 219 -1.27 -3.17 -10.71
CA LEU A 219 -1.64 -4.14 -9.68
C LEU A 219 -3.16 -4.37 -9.61
N ASP A 220 -3.95 -3.36 -9.97
CA ASP A 220 -5.40 -3.46 -10.09
C ASP A 220 -5.83 -4.45 -11.18
N GLU A 221 -5.08 -4.56 -12.26
CA GLU A 221 -5.37 -5.47 -13.37
C GLU A 221 -4.80 -6.88 -13.14
N ILE A 222 -3.57 -7.00 -12.63
CA ILE A 222 -2.98 -8.32 -12.33
C ILE A 222 -3.58 -8.97 -11.07
N ASN A 223 -4.22 -8.19 -10.22
CA ASN A 223 -5.04 -8.61 -9.09
C ASN A 223 -4.34 -9.63 -8.16
N PRO A 224 -3.29 -9.23 -7.42
CA PRO A 224 -2.49 -10.14 -6.62
C PRO A 224 -3.31 -10.99 -5.63
N GLY A 225 -4.28 -10.39 -4.95
CA GLY A 225 -5.14 -11.12 -4.02
C GLY A 225 -5.88 -12.28 -4.67
N GLN A 226 -6.37 -12.12 -5.89
CA GLN A 226 -7.02 -13.20 -6.64
C GLN A 226 -6.03 -14.26 -7.10
N TRP A 227 -4.82 -13.86 -7.48
CA TRP A 227 -3.76 -14.81 -7.82
C TRP A 227 -3.41 -15.68 -6.62
N PHE A 228 -3.18 -15.08 -5.44
CA PHE A 228 -2.94 -15.84 -4.21
C PHE A 228 -4.12 -16.73 -3.84
N ALA A 229 -5.35 -16.25 -4.01
CA ALA A 229 -6.54 -17.07 -3.80
C ALA A 229 -6.55 -18.34 -4.66
N LYS A 230 -6.18 -18.24 -5.95
CA LYS A 230 -6.05 -19.40 -6.84
C LYS A 230 -4.96 -20.37 -6.38
N GLN A 231 -3.81 -19.84 -5.93
CA GLN A 231 -2.71 -20.67 -5.46
C GLN A 231 -3.06 -21.46 -4.18
N PHE A 232 -3.76 -20.82 -3.24
CA PHE A 232 -4.03 -21.40 -1.94
C PHE A 232 -5.36 -22.16 -1.84
N SER A 233 -6.46 -21.68 -2.41
CA SER A 233 -7.80 -22.21 -2.14
C SER A 233 -7.92 -23.72 -2.34
N LYS A 234 -7.47 -24.22 -3.49
CA LYS A 234 -7.54 -25.66 -3.81
C LYS A 234 -6.57 -26.49 -2.97
N LYS A 235 -5.35 -25.99 -2.78
CA LYS A 235 -4.29 -26.70 -2.02
C LYS A 235 -4.62 -26.79 -0.54
N LEU A 236 -5.24 -25.75 0.04
CA LEU A 236 -5.73 -25.72 1.42
C LEU A 236 -7.08 -26.39 1.60
N LYS A 237 -7.73 -26.83 0.53
CA LYS A 237 -9.10 -27.37 0.53
C LYS A 237 -10.08 -26.38 1.20
N ALA A 238 -9.97 -25.09 0.87
CA ALA A 238 -10.87 -24.09 1.37
C ALA A 238 -12.26 -24.26 0.77
N GLU A 239 -13.30 -24.25 1.59
CA GLU A 239 -14.69 -24.30 1.15
C GLU A 239 -15.18 -22.92 0.73
N LYS A 240 -14.72 -21.89 1.43
CA LYS A 240 -15.00 -20.50 1.10
C LYS A 240 -13.70 -19.69 1.06
N THR A 241 -13.54 -18.90 0.01
CA THR A 241 -12.41 -17.99 -0.14
C THR A 241 -12.91 -16.58 -0.34
N LEU A 242 -12.42 -15.65 0.48
CA LEU A 242 -12.70 -14.23 0.40
C LEU A 242 -11.42 -13.46 0.12
N VAL A 243 -11.48 -12.57 -0.86
CA VAL A 243 -10.43 -11.57 -1.09
C VAL A 243 -11.03 -10.20 -0.84
N GLN A 244 -10.51 -9.50 0.15
CA GLN A 244 -10.99 -8.19 0.56
C GLN A 244 -9.87 -7.15 0.45
N LYS A 245 -10.20 -5.95 0.03
CA LYS A 245 -9.26 -4.85 -0.17
C LYS A 245 -9.70 -3.63 0.64
N SER A 246 -8.87 -3.18 1.56
CA SER A 246 -9.14 -1.97 2.36
C SER A 246 -8.68 -0.66 1.72
N GLY A 247 -8.04 -0.71 0.55
CA GLY A 247 -7.32 0.41 -0.05
C GLY A 247 -8.06 1.75 -0.02
N TYR A 248 -9.19 1.89 -0.72
CA TYR A 248 -9.94 3.16 -0.73
C TYR A 248 -10.59 3.49 0.61
N PHE A 249 -11.07 2.49 1.34
CA PHE A 249 -11.62 2.70 2.69
C PHE A 249 -10.56 3.33 3.61
N ALA A 250 -9.37 2.75 3.63
CA ALA A 250 -8.26 3.23 4.47
C ALA A 250 -7.77 4.63 4.04
N ARG A 251 -7.74 4.93 2.73
CA ARG A 251 -7.28 6.22 2.19
C ARG A 251 -8.25 7.37 2.35
N SER A 252 -9.55 7.09 2.47
CA SER A 252 -10.61 8.11 2.54
C SER A 252 -11.02 8.44 3.96
N ALA A 253 -10.45 7.79 4.95
CA ALA A 253 -10.76 8.01 6.35
C ALA A 253 -10.24 9.36 6.85
N GLN A 254 -10.89 9.86 7.90
CA GLN A 254 -10.40 11.00 8.65
C GLN A 254 -9.07 10.66 9.32
N ALA A 255 -8.12 11.60 9.28
CA ALA A 255 -6.81 11.42 9.90
C ALA A 255 -6.93 11.12 11.40
N ASN A 256 -6.17 10.14 11.87
CA ASN A 256 -6.04 9.87 13.29
C ASN A 256 -5.08 10.86 13.98
N ASP A 257 -5.00 10.79 15.32
CA ASP A 257 -4.21 11.75 16.10
C ASP A 257 -2.74 11.79 15.71
N ARG A 258 -2.15 10.65 15.36
CA ARG A 258 -0.73 10.58 14.94
C ARG A 258 -0.47 11.32 13.62
N ASP A 259 -1.34 11.14 12.64
CA ASP A 259 -1.22 11.85 11.38
C ASP A 259 -1.60 13.33 11.51
N LEU A 260 -2.52 13.67 12.42
CA LEU A 260 -2.84 15.06 12.75
C LEU A 260 -1.66 15.76 13.41
N GLU A 261 -1.01 15.14 14.41
CA GLU A 261 0.19 15.67 15.04
C GLU A 261 1.32 15.88 14.03
N LEU A 262 1.57 14.90 13.15
CA LEU A 262 2.57 15.02 12.09
C LEU A 262 2.24 16.20 11.16
N SER A 263 0.98 16.39 10.79
CA SER A 263 0.56 17.50 9.92
C SER A 263 0.75 18.86 10.59
N LEU A 264 0.56 18.96 11.91
CA LEU A 264 0.70 20.19 12.68
C LEU A 264 2.18 20.59 12.91
N ILE A 265 3.08 19.62 12.98
CA ILE A 265 4.53 19.88 13.13
C ILE A 265 5.09 20.59 11.87
N HIS A 266 4.46 20.42 10.72
CA HIS A 266 4.90 21.00 9.45
C HIS A 266 4.19 22.31 9.07
N ILE A 267 3.35 22.85 9.95
CA ILE A 267 2.72 24.17 9.81
C ILE A 267 3.45 25.20 10.67
#